data_d70f3b2d050ae3f69b181fb3f90d960f
#
_entry.id   d70f3b2d050ae3f69b181fb3f90d960f
#
_cell.length_a   1.000
_cell.length_b   1.000
_cell.length_c   1.000
_cell.angle_alpha   90.00
_cell.angle_beta   90.00
_cell.angle_gamma   90.00
#
_symmetry.space_group_name_H-M   'P 1'
#
loop_
_entity.id
_entity.type
_entity.pdbx_description
1 polymer ?
#
loop_
_entity_poly.entity_id
_entity_poly.type
_entity_poly.pdbx_seq_one_letter_code
_entity_poly.pdbx_strand_id
1 'polypeptide(L)'
;RKLSRTGHTSWTLTEIDFTDGPYLSQNTTSTTLTPSGTSGSVNITASASLFAATDVGRLVSFSNGRAKITGFTSATVVAATTQDDFDNTNAVTAWKLGAFSGTTGHPSCVSFFEQRLVFAGTIAEPQTLYFSKAGDYENMTTGTNADDTMVYTIASNQVYRIRYLKSVR
;
A
#
# COMPACT_ATOMS: atom_id res chain seq x y z
N ARG A 1 1.75 -0.31 -13.29
CA ARG A 1 1.41 -1.48 -14.13
C ARG A 1 2.65 -2.29 -14.43
N LYS A 2 2.49 -3.61 -14.61
CA LYS A 2 3.54 -4.57 -14.96
C LYS A 2 3.36 -4.98 -16.42
N LEU A 3 4.41 -4.79 -17.22
CA LEU A 3 4.49 -5.29 -18.60
C LEU A 3 5.23 -6.64 -18.57
N SER A 4 4.54 -7.69 -18.97
CA SER A 4 5.10 -9.04 -19.06
C SER A 4 5.15 -9.52 -20.49
N ARG A 5 6.24 -10.21 -20.85
CA ARG A 5 6.40 -10.85 -22.15
C ARG A 5 6.17 -12.35 -21.98
N THR A 6 5.19 -12.89 -22.67
CA THR A 6 4.83 -14.32 -22.65
C THR A 6 5.25 -15.07 -23.92
N GLY A 7 5.65 -14.34 -24.97
CA GLY A 7 6.12 -14.87 -26.24
C GLY A 7 6.82 -13.82 -27.07
N HIS A 8 7.33 -14.17 -28.25
CA HIS A 8 8.09 -13.25 -29.10
C HIS A 8 7.27 -12.01 -29.51
N THR A 9 5.99 -12.18 -29.75
CA THR A 9 5.04 -11.12 -30.13
C THR A 9 3.91 -10.93 -29.12
N SER A 10 3.96 -11.63 -27.97
CA SER A 10 2.90 -11.62 -26.95
C SER A 10 3.33 -10.86 -25.71
N TRP A 11 2.58 -9.81 -25.40
CA TRP A 11 2.81 -8.93 -24.24
C TRP A 11 1.52 -8.71 -23.48
N THR A 12 1.60 -8.64 -22.16
CA THR A 12 0.46 -8.34 -21.29
C THR A 12 0.80 -7.17 -20.38
N LEU A 13 -0.15 -6.24 -20.21
CA LEU A 13 -0.05 -5.11 -19.28
C LEU A 13 -1.09 -5.27 -18.18
N THR A 14 -0.64 -5.61 -16.98
CA THR A 14 -1.50 -5.86 -15.82
C THR A 14 -1.28 -4.84 -14.71
N GLU A 15 -2.21 -4.76 -13.78
CA GLU A 15 -1.94 -4.09 -12.51
C GLU A 15 -0.97 -4.93 -11.69
N ILE A 16 -0.10 -4.25 -10.92
CA ILE A 16 0.73 -4.93 -9.92
C ILE A 16 -0.18 -5.26 -8.75
N ASP A 17 -0.22 -6.52 -8.36
CA ASP A 17 -0.91 -6.98 -7.15
C ASP A 17 0.17 -7.26 -6.10
N PHE A 18 0.36 -6.30 -5.21
CA PHE A 18 1.36 -6.42 -4.16
C PHE A 18 0.94 -7.48 -3.15
N THR A 19 1.87 -8.35 -2.80
CA THR A 19 1.67 -9.38 -1.78
C THR A 19 1.32 -8.72 -0.43
N ASP A 20 2.01 -7.63 -0.09
CA ASP A 20 1.74 -6.84 1.11
C ASP A 20 2.30 -5.43 0.94
N GLY A 21 1.62 -4.42 1.50
CA GLY A 21 2.05 -3.03 1.45
C GLY A 21 2.17 -2.43 0.04
N PRO A 22 2.93 -1.34 -0.15
CA PRO A 22 3.44 -0.52 0.95
C PRO A 22 2.34 0.23 1.69
N TYR A 23 2.59 0.57 2.93
CA TYR A 23 1.65 1.30 3.78
C TYR A 23 2.14 2.70 4.10
N LEU A 24 1.18 3.61 4.33
CA LEU A 24 1.42 4.87 5.03
C LEU A 24 1.76 4.61 6.50
N SER A 25 2.23 5.63 7.19
CA SER A 25 2.46 5.57 8.64
C SER A 25 1.23 5.09 9.39
N GLN A 26 1.45 4.38 10.50
CA GLN A 26 0.37 3.92 11.36
C GLN A 26 -0.46 5.10 11.86
N ASN A 27 -1.77 4.90 11.95
CA ASN A 27 -2.68 5.87 12.53
C ASN A 27 -2.25 6.27 13.95
N THR A 28 -2.26 7.57 14.21
CA THR A 28 -1.97 8.18 15.53
C THR A 28 -3.18 8.91 16.12
N THR A 29 -4.33 8.88 15.41
CA THR A 29 -5.56 9.53 15.86
C THR A 29 -6.40 8.56 16.70
N SER A 30 -7.49 9.04 17.29
CA SER A 30 -8.48 8.21 17.99
C SER A 30 -9.43 7.44 17.07
N THR A 31 -9.32 7.63 15.74
CA THR A 31 -10.17 6.91 14.77
C THR A 31 -9.89 5.42 14.83
N THR A 32 -10.94 4.62 15.02
CA THR A 32 -10.86 3.16 15.05
C THR A 32 -11.35 2.55 13.75
N LEU A 33 -10.85 1.36 13.44
CA LEU A 33 -11.41 0.45 12.43
C LEU A 33 -11.99 -0.79 13.10
N THR A 34 -13.15 -1.22 12.61
CA THR A 34 -13.86 -2.41 13.09
C THR A 34 -14.30 -3.24 11.88
N PRO A 35 -13.85 -4.49 11.74
CA PRO A 35 -14.30 -5.36 10.66
C PRO A 35 -15.61 -6.07 11.08
N SER A 36 -16.47 -6.38 10.12
CA SER A 36 -17.70 -7.14 10.34
C SER A 36 -17.48 -8.65 10.53
N GLY A 37 -16.31 -9.14 10.20
CA GLY A 37 -15.88 -10.53 10.31
C GLY A 37 -14.36 -10.61 10.24
N THR A 38 -13.80 -11.80 10.50
CA THR A 38 -12.36 -12.01 10.54
C THR A 38 -11.80 -12.45 9.18
N SER A 39 -12.60 -13.03 8.30
CA SER A 39 -12.14 -13.61 7.02
C SER A 39 -13.14 -13.45 5.88
N GLY A 40 -12.65 -13.58 4.66
CA GLY A 40 -13.43 -13.50 3.44
C GLY A 40 -13.89 -12.10 3.08
N SER A 41 -15.12 -11.95 2.62
CA SER A 41 -15.73 -10.65 2.30
C SER A 41 -16.25 -10.03 3.59
N VAL A 42 -15.73 -8.87 3.96
CA VAL A 42 -16.07 -8.14 5.18
C VAL A 42 -16.35 -6.67 4.88
N ASN A 43 -17.15 -6.03 5.74
CA ASN A 43 -17.23 -4.58 5.80
C ASN A 43 -16.26 -4.07 6.86
N ILE A 44 -15.55 -3.00 6.55
CA ILE A 44 -14.68 -2.30 7.51
C ILE A 44 -15.34 -0.97 7.81
N THR A 45 -15.62 -0.74 9.10
CA THR A 45 -16.26 0.48 9.60
C THR A 45 -15.24 1.33 10.35
N ALA A 46 -15.08 2.58 9.97
CA ALA A 46 -14.31 3.59 10.68
C ALA A 46 -15.19 4.40 11.61
N SER A 47 -14.68 4.77 12.79
CA SER A 47 -15.41 5.59 13.76
C SER A 47 -15.54 7.07 13.34
N ALA A 48 -14.81 7.49 12.33
CA ALA A 48 -14.87 8.82 11.74
C ALA A 48 -14.70 8.75 10.20
N SER A 49 -14.99 9.83 9.50
CA SER A 49 -14.81 9.94 8.05
C SER A 49 -13.36 9.68 7.64
N LEU A 50 -13.11 8.62 6.89
CA LEU A 50 -11.78 8.14 6.53
C LEU A 50 -11.66 7.76 5.04
N PHE A 51 -12.67 7.11 4.48
CA PHE A 51 -12.63 6.49 3.16
C PHE A 51 -13.17 7.39 2.05
N ALA A 52 -12.66 7.20 0.85
CA ALA A 52 -13.15 7.79 -0.38
C ALA A 52 -13.40 6.71 -1.45
N ALA A 53 -14.23 7.00 -2.45
CA ALA A 53 -14.47 6.07 -3.55
C ALA A 53 -13.19 5.71 -4.33
N THR A 54 -12.19 6.58 -4.30
CA THR A 54 -10.88 6.39 -4.90
C THR A 54 -9.95 5.48 -4.10
N ASP A 55 -10.39 4.96 -2.94
CA ASP A 55 -9.67 3.97 -2.15
C ASP A 55 -9.97 2.52 -2.57
N VAL A 56 -10.89 2.29 -3.50
CA VAL A 56 -11.11 0.95 -4.06
C VAL A 56 -9.81 0.42 -4.67
N GLY A 57 -9.43 -0.81 -4.29
CA GLY A 57 -8.15 -1.43 -4.62
C GLY A 57 -7.03 -1.20 -3.58
N ARG A 58 -7.23 -0.29 -2.63
CA ARG A 58 -6.28 0.03 -1.57
C ARG A 58 -6.22 -1.06 -0.52
N LEU A 59 -5.01 -1.33 -0.01
CA LEU A 59 -4.83 -2.22 1.14
C LEU A 59 -5.16 -1.50 2.45
N VAL A 60 -5.61 -2.27 3.42
CA VAL A 60 -5.76 -1.85 4.82
C VAL A 60 -5.22 -2.96 5.72
N SER A 61 -4.43 -2.60 6.73
CA SER A 61 -3.83 -3.53 7.67
C SER A 61 -4.13 -3.10 9.11
N PHE A 62 -4.69 -4.00 9.90
CA PHE A 62 -4.97 -3.85 11.32
C PHE A 62 -5.31 -5.22 11.93
N SER A 63 -5.31 -5.35 13.26
CA SER A 63 -5.65 -6.61 13.97
C SER A 63 -4.87 -7.83 13.42
N ASN A 64 -3.56 -7.64 13.17
CA ASN A 64 -2.62 -8.61 12.59
C ASN A 64 -3.00 -9.17 11.21
N GLY A 65 -4.09 -8.69 10.60
CA GLY A 65 -4.55 -9.07 9.29
C GLY A 65 -4.43 -7.94 8.27
N ARG A 66 -4.82 -8.25 7.05
CA ARG A 66 -4.91 -7.28 5.96
C ARG A 66 -6.04 -7.61 5.02
N ALA A 67 -6.60 -6.58 4.42
CA ALA A 67 -7.65 -6.71 3.43
C ALA A 67 -7.44 -5.73 2.27
N LYS A 68 -8.01 -6.06 1.12
CA LYS A 68 -8.08 -5.18 -0.05
C LYS A 68 -9.50 -4.61 -0.14
N ILE A 69 -9.62 -3.30 -0.20
CA ILE A 69 -10.89 -2.60 -0.38
C ILE A 69 -11.44 -2.94 -1.76
N THR A 70 -12.64 -3.51 -1.80
CA THR A 70 -13.32 -3.93 -3.04
C THR A 70 -14.49 -3.04 -3.41
N GLY A 71 -15.00 -2.25 -2.45
CA GLY A 71 -16.12 -1.35 -2.70
C GLY A 71 -16.20 -0.22 -1.69
N PHE A 72 -16.73 0.92 -2.14
CA PHE A 72 -16.98 2.11 -1.31
C PHE A 72 -18.47 2.21 -1.00
N THR A 73 -18.83 2.25 0.26
CA THR A 73 -20.23 2.42 0.71
C THR A 73 -20.46 3.84 1.22
N SER A 74 -19.57 4.34 2.06
CA SER A 74 -19.62 5.70 2.61
C SER A 74 -18.25 6.14 3.11
N ALA A 75 -18.10 7.37 3.54
CA ALA A 75 -16.85 7.87 4.12
C ALA A 75 -16.42 7.11 5.40
N THR A 76 -17.32 6.34 6.00
CA THR A 76 -17.03 5.54 7.19
C THR A 76 -17.09 4.03 6.94
N VAL A 77 -17.59 3.56 5.80
CA VAL A 77 -17.77 2.12 5.54
C VAL A 77 -17.29 1.75 4.15
N VAL A 78 -16.46 0.73 4.09
CA VAL A 78 -16.01 0.10 2.83
C VAL A 78 -16.22 -1.41 2.88
N ALA A 79 -16.49 -2.00 1.72
CA ALA A 79 -16.41 -3.44 1.52
C ALA A 79 -14.95 -3.82 1.23
N ALA A 80 -14.48 -4.94 1.78
CA ALA A 80 -13.13 -5.43 1.58
C ALA A 80 -13.11 -6.97 1.53
N THR A 81 -12.04 -7.51 0.97
CA THR A 81 -11.76 -8.95 1.01
C THR A 81 -10.44 -9.14 1.74
N THR A 82 -10.43 -10.00 2.75
CA THR A 82 -9.22 -10.31 3.51
C THR A 82 -8.23 -11.05 2.62
N GLN A 83 -6.96 -10.70 2.76
CA GLN A 83 -5.81 -11.42 2.21
C GLN A 83 -5.13 -12.25 3.30
N ASP A 84 -5.10 -11.69 4.52
CA ASP A 84 -4.79 -12.38 5.77
C ASP A 84 -5.91 -12.10 6.76
N ASP A 85 -6.31 -13.12 7.51
CA ASP A 85 -7.41 -13.05 8.45
C ASP A 85 -7.11 -12.10 9.61
N PHE A 86 -8.12 -11.37 10.07
CA PHE A 86 -8.02 -10.56 11.28
C PHE A 86 -8.12 -11.42 12.52
N ASP A 87 -7.37 -11.08 13.57
CA ASP A 87 -7.43 -11.83 14.85
C ASP A 87 -8.83 -11.79 15.49
N ASN A 88 -9.52 -10.66 15.33
CA ASN A 88 -10.83 -10.44 15.96
C ASN A 88 -11.59 -9.29 15.27
N THR A 89 -12.83 -9.06 15.72
CA THR A 89 -13.71 -7.98 15.21
C THR A 89 -13.77 -6.76 16.13
N ASN A 90 -12.79 -6.60 17.04
CA ASN A 90 -12.76 -5.44 17.93
C ASN A 90 -12.37 -4.15 17.19
N ALA A 91 -12.82 -3.03 17.73
CA ALA A 91 -12.38 -1.71 17.26
C ALA A 91 -10.93 -1.46 17.64
N VAL A 92 -10.07 -1.15 16.67
CA VAL A 92 -8.64 -0.90 16.90
C VAL A 92 -8.21 0.45 16.32
N THR A 93 -7.33 1.16 17.03
CA THR A 93 -6.72 2.42 16.57
C THR A 93 -5.41 2.20 15.81
N ALA A 94 -4.77 1.05 16.00
CA ALA A 94 -3.51 0.68 15.36
C ALA A 94 -3.77 0.10 13.96
N TRP A 95 -3.99 0.95 12.96
CA TRP A 95 -4.21 0.56 11.57
C TRP A 95 -3.33 1.35 10.61
N LYS A 96 -3.13 0.80 9.43
CA LYS A 96 -2.39 1.41 8.31
C LYS A 96 -3.22 1.29 7.04
N LEU A 97 -3.16 2.31 6.20
CA LEU A 97 -3.71 2.27 4.84
C LEU A 97 -2.58 2.13 3.81
N GLY A 98 -2.85 1.43 2.74
CA GLY A 98 -1.91 1.28 1.63
C GLY A 98 -1.49 2.65 1.10
N ALA A 99 -0.21 2.79 0.75
CA ALA A 99 0.36 4.05 0.30
C ALA A 99 -0.11 4.46 -1.10
N PHE A 100 -0.55 3.50 -1.93
CA PHE A 100 -0.93 3.73 -3.31
C PHE A 100 -2.43 3.56 -3.51
N SER A 101 -3.10 4.63 -3.91
CA SER A 101 -4.54 4.63 -4.25
C SER A 101 -4.87 5.84 -5.13
N GLY A 102 -6.11 5.91 -5.60
CA GLY A 102 -6.59 7.11 -6.27
C GLY A 102 -6.65 8.33 -5.34
N THR A 103 -6.75 8.11 -4.01
CA THR A 103 -6.73 9.18 -3.00
C THR A 103 -5.33 9.70 -2.73
N THR A 104 -4.35 8.82 -2.54
CA THR A 104 -2.97 9.17 -2.19
C THR A 104 -2.06 9.37 -3.40
N GLY A 105 -2.54 9.00 -4.56
CA GLY A 105 -1.79 8.96 -5.81
C GLY A 105 -0.96 7.68 -5.96
N HIS A 106 -0.55 7.44 -7.19
CA HIS A 106 0.38 6.36 -7.54
C HIS A 106 1.79 6.92 -7.75
N PRO A 107 2.84 6.11 -7.57
CA PRO A 107 4.20 6.56 -7.81
C PRO A 107 4.40 6.98 -9.26
N SER A 108 5.11 8.10 -9.45
CA SER A 108 5.44 8.64 -10.76
C SER A 108 6.81 8.18 -11.28
N CYS A 109 7.64 7.63 -10.40
CA CYS A 109 8.98 7.14 -10.71
C CYS A 109 9.13 5.70 -10.26
N VAL A 110 9.87 4.93 -11.06
CA VAL A 110 10.23 3.54 -10.76
C VAL A 110 11.66 3.29 -11.23
N SER A 111 12.41 2.52 -10.47
CA SER A 111 13.76 2.07 -10.81
C SER A 111 14.07 0.75 -10.11
N PHE A 112 15.18 0.10 -10.51
CA PHE A 112 15.74 -1.03 -9.80
C PHE A 112 17.03 -0.60 -9.09
N PHE A 113 17.18 -1.04 -7.85
CA PHE A 113 18.36 -0.80 -7.05
C PHE A 113 18.64 -2.02 -6.16
N GLU A 114 19.83 -2.59 -6.25
CA GLU A 114 20.28 -3.74 -5.42
C GLU A 114 19.22 -4.85 -5.28
N GLN A 115 18.74 -5.37 -6.41
CA GLN A 115 17.72 -6.42 -6.48
C GLN A 115 16.37 -6.02 -5.86
N ARG A 116 16.07 -4.74 -5.74
CA ARG A 116 14.80 -4.19 -5.24
C ARG A 116 14.13 -3.37 -6.32
N LEU A 117 12.82 -3.41 -6.36
CA LEU A 117 12.01 -2.47 -7.10
C LEU A 117 11.78 -1.23 -6.21
N VAL A 118 12.07 -0.06 -6.75
CA VAL A 118 11.96 1.21 -6.01
C VAL A 118 10.89 2.08 -6.66
N PHE A 119 9.94 2.55 -5.85
CA PHE A 119 8.91 3.49 -6.26
C PHE A 119 9.07 4.81 -5.52
N ALA A 120 8.72 5.92 -6.15
CA ALA A 120 8.71 7.23 -5.51
C ALA A 120 7.76 8.23 -6.19
N GLY A 121 7.55 9.35 -5.53
CA GLY A 121 6.84 10.50 -6.09
C GLY A 121 5.34 10.30 -6.15
N THR A 122 4.69 9.83 -5.09
CA THR A 122 3.23 9.90 -4.93
C THR A 122 2.77 11.33 -4.66
N ILE A 123 1.48 11.59 -4.71
CA ILE A 123 0.92 12.91 -4.39
C ILE A 123 0.96 13.15 -2.87
N ALA A 124 0.57 12.15 -2.09
CA ALA A 124 0.52 12.26 -0.63
C ALA A 124 1.90 12.27 0.01
N GLU A 125 2.85 11.50 -0.56
CA GLU A 125 4.20 11.33 -0.03
C GLU A 125 5.25 11.61 -1.13
N PRO A 126 5.42 12.88 -1.53
CA PRO A 126 6.20 13.22 -2.73
C PRO A 126 7.70 12.96 -2.59
N GLN A 127 8.22 12.88 -1.37
CA GLN A 127 9.65 12.68 -1.05
C GLN A 127 9.97 11.29 -0.50
N THR A 128 8.98 10.38 -0.49
CA THR A 128 9.15 9.03 0.05
C THR A 128 9.51 8.05 -1.05
N LEU A 129 10.53 7.23 -0.76
CA LEU A 129 10.95 6.09 -1.55
C LEU A 129 10.45 4.80 -0.88
N TYR A 130 9.86 3.94 -1.67
CA TYR A 130 9.37 2.62 -1.26
C TYR A 130 10.18 1.56 -1.99
N PHE A 131 10.87 0.71 -1.24
CA PHE A 131 11.71 -0.36 -1.78
C PHE A 131 11.00 -1.70 -1.55
N SER A 132 10.96 -2.57 -2.55
CA SER A 132 10.50 -3.94 -2.36
C SER A 132 11.45 -4.75 -1.49
N LYS A 133 11.01 -5.93 -1.08
CA LYS A 133 11.89 -6.96 -0.55
C LYS A 133 12.97 -7.31 -1.60
N ALA A 134 14.19 -7.65 -1.15
CA ALA A 134 15.26 -8.02 -2.07
C ALA A 134 14.92 -9.32 -2.81
N GLY A 135 15.01 -9.28 -4.15
CA GLY A 135 14.68 -10.42 -5.01
C GLY A 135 13.19 -10.70 -5.20
N ASP A 136 12.30 -10.01 -4.45
CA ASP A 136 10.84 -10.16 -4.58
C ASP A 136 10.19 -8.78 -4.82
N TYR A 137 9.99 -8.44 -6.08
CA TYR A 137 9.63 -7.10 -6.53
C TYR A 137 8.15 -6.72 -6.26
N GLU A 138 7.31 -7.68 -5.98
CA GLU A 138 5.88 -7.44 -5.68
C GLU A 138 5.59 -7.54 -4.17
N ASN A 139 6.62 -7.77 -3.36
CA ASN A 139 6.51 -7.86 -1.91
C ASN A 139 7.03 -6.59 -1.24
N MET A 140 6.14 -5.92 -0.53
CA MET A 140 6.43 -4.70 0.23
C MET A 140 6.26 -4.92 1.75
N THR A 141 6.34 -6.19 2.22
CA THR A 141 6.25 -6.53 3.64
C THR A 141 7.39 -5.91 4.42
N THR A 142 7.05 -5.09 5.39
CA THR A 142 8.02 -4.51 6.31
C THR A 142 8.44 -5.52 7.38
N GLY A 143 9.71 -5.55 7.74
CA GLY A 143 10.27 -6.43 8.75
C GLY A 143 11.57 -5.90 9.33
N THR A 144 12.30 -6.75 10.02
CA THR A 144 13.56 -6.42 10.71
C THR A 144 14.79 -7.02 10.04
N ASN A 145 14.62 -7.83 9.00
CA ASN A 145 15.73 -8.43 8.27
C ASN A 145 16.30 -7.46 7.22
N ALA A 146 17.56 -7.63 6.86
CA ALA A 146 18.24 -6.77 5.90
C ALA A 146 17.65 -6.86 4.47
N ASP A 147 16.97 -7.97 4.14
CA ASP A 147 16.30 -8.20 2.87
C ASP A 147 14.85 -7.69 2.83
N ASP A 148 14.28 -7.33 3.98
CA ASP A 148 12.91 -6.80 4.06
C ASP A 148 12.78 -5.42 3.39
N THR A 149 11.54 -5.02 3.18
CA THR A 149 11.17 -3.74 2.58
C THR A 149 11.69 -2.55 3.40
N MET A 150 12.15 -1.54 2.70
CA MET A 150 12.53 -0.25 3.27
C MET A 150 11.59 0.86 2.79
N VAL A 151 11.28 1.78 3.69
CA VAL A 151 10.60 3.03 3.35
C VAL A 151 11.47 4.17 3.86
N TYR A 152 11.86 5.08 2.96
CA TYR A 152 12.73 6.19 3.29
C TYR A 152 12.15 7.50 2.79
N THR A 153 11.96 8.47 3.69
CA THR A 153 11.50 9.81 3.35
C THR A 153 12.68 10.78 3.42
N ILE A 154 12.92 11.49 2.33
CA ILE A 154 13.99 12.50 2.25
C ILE A 154 13.59 13.68 3.14
N ALA A 155 14.38 13.94 4.17
CA ALA A 155 14.22 15.12 5.02
C ALA A 155 14.76 16.35 4.27
N SER A 156 13.87 17.30 3.95
CA SER A 156 14.22 18.55 3.29
C SER A 156 13.36 19.68 3.85
N ASN A 157 13.92 20.88 3.92
CA ASN A 157 13.19 22.10 4.31
C ASN A 157 12.13 22.52 3.27
N GLN A 158 12.17 21.95 2.08
CA GLN A 158 11.20 22.20 1.02
C GLN A 158 10.69 20.87 0.47
N VAL A 159 9.38 20.77 0.26
CA VAL A 159 8.76 19.57 -0.29
C VAL A 159 8.82 19.61 -1.81
N TYR A 160 9.75 18.87 -2.39
CA TYR A 160 9.84 18.64 -3.82
C TYR A 160 9.48 17.21 -4.17
N ARG A 161 8.61 17.02 -5.14
CA ARG A 161 8.25 15.70 -5.63
C ARG A 161 9.43 15.05 -6.35
N ILE A 162 9.79 13.84 -5.97
CA ILE A 162 10.76 13.03 -6.70
C ILE A 162 10.21 12.74 -8.10
N ARG A 163 10.97 13.15 -9.14
CA ARG A 163 10.54 13.02 -10.54
C ARG A 163 11.35 11.99 -11.31
N TYR A 164 12.48 11.58 -10.77
CA TYR A 164 13.40 10.67 -11.43
C TYR A 164 14.20 9.85 -10.42
N LEU A 165 14.38 8.57 -10.73
CA LEU A 165 15.22 7.64 -10.00
C LEU A 165 16.25 7.06 -10.97
N LYS A 166 17.52 7.09 -10.58
CA LYS A 166 18.62 6.48 -11.33
C LYS A 166 19.51 5.70 -10.38
N SER A 167 19.70 4.43 -10.70
CA SER A 167 20.77 3.64 -10.06
C SER A 167 22.12 4.07 -10.64
N VAL A 168 23.06 4.41 -9.79
CA VAL A 168 24.44 4.69 -10.15
C VAL A 168 25.31 3.60 -9.53
N ARG A 169 26.13 2.95 -10.34
CA ARG A 169 27.12 1.96 -9.90
C ARG A 169 28.43 2.65 -9.61
#